data_c08b4d7716f8d7477eeab6fab0fb775f
#
_entry.id   c08b4d7716f8d7477eeab6fab0fb775f
#
_cell.length_a   1.000
_cell.length_b   1.000
_cell.length_c   1.000
_cell.angle_alpha   90.00
_cell.angle_beta   90.00
_cell.angle_gamma   90.00
#
_symmetry.space_group_name_H-M   'P 1'
#
loop_
_entity.id
_entity.type
_entity.pdbx_description
1 polymer ?
#
loop_
_entity_poly.entity_id
_entity_poly.type
_entity_poly.pdbx_seq_one_letter_code
_entity_poly.pdbx_strand_id
1 'polypeptide(L)'
;PLTGQTRSVEKNRYAISAEYSVDEYMFRAEYIHSQGWGAASPGNNVREISYANGDKADGWYVFGIVPIIKGKLHAKARYQTYRNRKEWATSVNQLECGLNYFFTKNLELHLEYSRVNDRSIEIANDKKHNYNLVDMELDFRF
;
A
#
# COMPACT_ATOMS: atom_id res chain seq x y z
N PRO A 1 37.84 15.33 -11.12
CA PRO A 1 37.75 14.11 -11.91
C PRO A 1 36.97 13.09 -11.09
N LEU A 2 35.75 12.75 -11.56
CA LEU A 2 34.93 11.72 -10.97
C LEU A 2 35.58 10.37 -11.31
N THR A 3 36.34 9.84 -10.38
CA THR A 3 36.75 8.45 -10.44
C THR A 3 35.51 7.60 -10.31
N GLY A 4 35.02 7.09 -11.41
CA GLY A 4 33.88 6.19 -11.49
C GLY A 4 34.20 4.86 -10.82
N GLN A 5 34.05 4.79 -9.49
CA GLN A 5 33.99 3.52 -8.79
C GLN A 5 32.58 2.97 -8.93
N THR A 6 32.41 2.01 -9.81
CA THR A 6 31.23 1.16 -9.86
C THR A 6 31.24 0.29 -8.60
N ARG A 7 30.41 0.62 -7.62
CA ARG A 7 30.14 -0.28 -6.50
C ARG A 7 28.94 -1.15 -6.86
N SER A 8 29.12 -2.46 -6.79
CA SER A 8 27.98 -3.37 -6.81
C SER A 8 27.23 -3.24 -5.49
N VAL A 9 25.93 -3.07 -5.57
CA VAL A 9 25.06 -2.88 -4.42
C VAL A 9 24.13 -4.08 -4.33
N GLU A 10 24.20 -4.79 -3.21
CA GLU A 10 23.33 -5.92 -2.98
C GLU A 10 21.90 -5.46 -2.67
N LYS A 11 20.94 -6.00 -3.41
CA LYS A 11 19.51 -5.82 -3.18
C LYS A 11 18.83 -7.17 -3.16
N ASN A 12 18.22 -7.48 -2.04
CA ASN A 12 17.38 -8.67 -1.89
C ASN A 12 15.92 -8.25 -1.86
N ARG A 13 15.13 -8.78 -2.77
CA ARG A 13 13.69 -8.53 -2.86
C ARG A 13 12.96 -9.82 -3.14
N TYR A 14 11.86 -10.02 -2.45
CA TYR A 14 10.92 -11.08 -2.77
C TYR A 14 9.50 -10.62 -2.48
N ALA A 15 8.57 -11.20 -3.20
CA ALA A 15 7.15 -11.00 -2.98
C ALA A 15 6.46 -12.38 -3.00
N ILE A 16 5.46 -12.50 -2.15
CA ILE A 16 4.59 -13.69 -2.10
C ILE A 16 3.17 -13.16 -2.14
N SER A 17 2.38 -13.68 -3.06
CA SER A 17 0.97 -13.34 -3.18
C SER A 17 0.11 -14.59 -3.25
N ALA A 18 -1.09 -14.49 -2.72
CA ALA A 18 -2.11 -15.51 -2.79
C ALA A 18 -3.46 -14.87 -3.10
N GLU A 19 -4.22 -15.50 -3.96
CA GLU A 19 -5.58 -15.10 -4.30
C GLU A 19 -6.48 -16.33 -4.30
N TYR A 20 -7.64 -16.18 -3.72
CA TYR A 20 -8.71 -17.17 -3.76
C TYR A 20 -10.00 -16.49 -4.17
N SER A 21 -10.61 -16.97 -5.24
CA SER A 21 -11.88 -16.46 -5.76
C SER A 21 -12.83 -17.62 -6.01
N VAL A 22 -14.03 -17.50 -5.52
CA VAL A 22 -15.13 -18.45 -5.77
C VAL A 22 -16.45 -17.71 -5.78
N ASP A 23 -17.23 -17.88 -6.85
CA ASP A 23 -18.48 -17.16 -7.08
C ASP A 23 -18.24 -15.63 -6.97
N GLU A 24 -18.88 -14.94 -6.05
CA GLU A 24 -18.72 -13.48 -5.81
C GLU A 24 -17.80 -13.19 -4.62
N TYR A 25 -17.14 -14.21 -4.04
CA TYR A 25 -16.16 -14.04 -2.98
C TYR A 25 -14.76 -13.92 -3.58
N MET A 26 -14.00 -12.96 -3.07
CA MET A 26 -12.59 -12.82 -3.40
C MET A 26 -11.79 -12.53 -2.13
N PHE A 27 -10.66 -13.21 -1.99
CA PHE A 27 -9.67 -12.96 -0.94
C PHE A 27 -8.29 -12.89 -1.58
N ARG A 28 -7.56 -11.84 -1.25
CA ARG A 28 -6.19 -11.64 -1.72
C ARG A 28 -5.29 -11.21 -0.59
N ALA A 29 -4.09 -11.73 -0.57
CA ALA A 29 -3.03 -11.33 0.34
C ALA A 29 -1.72 -11.23 -0.41
N GLU A 30 -0.89 -10.26 -0.04
CA GLU A 30 0.44 -10.10 -0.60
C GLU A 30 1.40 -9.62 0.48
N TYR A 31 2.60 -10.15 0.44
CA TYR A 31 3.73 -9.71 1.25
C TYR A 31 4.92 -9.41 0.35
N ILE A 32 5.55 -8.26 0.56
CA ILE A 32 6.74 -7.81 -0.15
C ILE A 32 7.82 -7.50 0.86
N HIS A 33 9.01 -8.02 0.61
CA HIS A 33 10.21 -7.72 1.37
C HIS A 33 11.26 -7.09 0.47
N SER A 34 11.94 -6.07 0.96
CA SER A 34 13.10 -5.45 0.32
C SER A 34 14.16 -5.19 1.36
N GLN A 35 15.38 -5.60 1.06
CA GLN A 35 16.56 -5.28 1.86
C GLN A 35 17.68 -4.82 0.94
N GLY A 36 18.42 -3.83 1.38
CA GLY A 36 19.61 -3.36 0.68
C GLY A 36 19.56 -1.87 0.33
N TRP A 37 20.45 -1.47 -0.53
CA TRP A 37 20.70 -0.08 -0.85
C TRP A 37 19.60 0.50 -1.76
N GLY A 38 19.12 1.70 -1.44
CA GLY A 38 18.21 2.48 -2.26
C GLY A 38 18.97 3.57 -3.03
N ALA A 39 18.51 3.89 -4.24
CA ALA A 39 18.93 5.12 -4.90
C ALA A 39 18.08 6.27 -4.32
N ALA A 40 18.73 7.34 -3.84
CA ALA A 40 18.00 8.56 -3.50
C ALA A 40 17.41 9.18 -4.77
N SER A 41 16.21 9.72 -4.67
CA SER A 41 15.65 10.53 -5.75
C SER A 41 16.60 11.67 -6.10
N PRO A 42 16.83 11.97 -7.38
CA PRO A 42 17.66 13.07 -7.81
C PRO A 42 16.92 14.41 -7.55
N GLY A 43 16.97 14.87 -6.32
CA GLY A 43 16.59 16.22 -5.95
C GLY A 43 17.86 17.02 -5.73
N ASN A 44 18.08 18.07 -6.52
CA ASN A 44 19.14 19.05 -6.35
C ASN A 44 20.57 18.55 -6.46
N ASN A 45 20.97 18.14 -7.67
CA ASN A 45 22.39 18.01 -8.08
C ASN A 45 23.34 17.20 -7.17
N VAL A 46 22.85 16.58 -6.14
CA VAL A 46 23.60 15.70 -5.27
C VAL A 46 23.15 14.29 -5.56
N ARG A 47 23.99 13.52 -6.20
CA ARG A 47 23.85 12.07 -6.33
C ARG A 47 24.19 11.43 -5.00
N GLU A 48 23.38 11.68 -4.00
CA GLU A 48 23.47 10.96 -2.75
C GLU A 48 22.75 9.63 -2.94
N ILE A 49 23.54 8.58 -2.93
CA ILE A 49 23.02 7.26 -2.66
C ILE A 49 22.67 7.28 -1.19
N SER A 50 21.37 7.27 -0.86
CA SER A 50 20.92 7.16 0.51
C SER A 50 21.31 5.79 1.03
N TYR A 51 22.35 5.77 1.85
CA TYR A 51 22.87 4.59 2.49
C TYR A 51 22.23 4.41 3.85
N ALA A 52 21.05 3.89 3.86
CA ALA A 52 20.62 3.19 5.05
C ALA A 52 21.21 1.78 4.98
N ASN A 53 22.35 1.57 5.55
CA ASN A 53 23.07 0.30 5.55
C ASN A 53 22.17 -0.83 6.08
N GLY A 54 21.75 -1.72 5.21
CA GLY A 54 20.97 -2.88 5.58
C GLY A 54 19.54 -2.57 5.98
N ASP A 55 18.99 -1.42 5.58
CA ASP A 55 17.60 -1.10 5.82
C ASP A 55 16.69 -2.09 5.13
N LYS A 56 15.68 -2.47 5.87
CA LYS A 56 14.63 -3.36 5.43
C LYS A 56 13.36 -2.57 5.24
N ALA A 57 12.65 -2.87 4.18
CA ALA A 57 11.29 -2.42 3.96
C ALA A 57 10.41 -3.64 3.76
N ASP A 58 9.31 -3.67 4.48
CA ASP A 58 8.29 -4.71 4.32
C ASP A 58 6.94 -4.04 4.10
N GLY A 59 6.16 -4.64 3.27
CA GLY A 59 4.78 -4.27 3.06
C GLY A 59 3.93 -5.51 2.91
N TRP A 60 2.72 -5.48 3.43
CA TRP A 60 1.74 -6.50 3.18
C TRP A 60 0.33 -5.95 3.22
N TYR A 61 -0.55 -6.62 2.54
CA TYR A 61 -1.97 -6.34 2.63
C TYR A 61 -2.77 -7.64 2.61
N VAL A 62 -3.96 -7.53 3.16
CA VAL A 62 -5.05 -8.50 2.99
C VAL A 62 -6.26 -7.74 2.47
N PHE A 63 -6.97 -8.35 1.55
CA PHE A 63 -8.15 -7.77 0.91
C PHE A 63 -9.22 -8.85 0.77
N GLY A 64 -10.46 -8.49 1.01
CA GLY A 64 -11.60 -9.36 0.82
C GLY A 64 -12.80 -8.64 0.26
N ILE A 65 -13.56 -9.34 -0.59
CA ILE A 65 -14.88 -8.97 -1.07
C ILE A 65 -15.83 -10.10 -0.72
N VAL A 66 -16.97 -9.74 -0.17
CA VAL A 66 -18.05 -10.68 0.15
C VAL A 66 -19.38 -10.15 -0.34
N PRO A 67 -20.25 -10.96 -0.96
CA PRO A 67 -21.58 -10.55 -1.32
C PRO A 67 -22.47 -10.47 -0.06
N ILE A 68 -23.08 -9.30 0.18
CA ILE A 68 -24.18 -9.15 1.13
C ILE A 68 -25.48 -9.57 0.46
N ILE A 69 -25.67 -9.10 -0.76
CA ILE A 69 -26.79 -9.50 -1.67
C ILE A 69 -26.15 -9.89 -2.98
N LYS A 70 -26.26 -11.16 -3.34
CA LYS A 70 -25.68 -11.71 -4.57
C LYS A 70 -26.08 -10.89 -5.80
N GLY A 71 -25.09 -10.53 -6.62
CA GLY A 71 -25.27 -9.75 -7.83
C GLY A 71 -25.72 -8.31 -7.63
N LYS A 72 -25.80 -7.83 -6.36
CA LYS A 72 -26.37 -6.50 -6.10
C LYS A 72 -25.58 -5.65 -5.10
N LEU A 73 -25.13 -6.24 -4.01
CA LEU A 73 -24.41 -5.50 -2.95
C LEU A 73 -23.25 -6.33 -2.43
N HIS A 74 -22.06 -5.79 -2.58
CA HIS A 74 -20.84 -6.39 -2.04
C HIS A 74 -20.26 -5.49 -0.94
N ALA A 75 -19.74 -6.11 0.10
CA ALA A 75 -18.85 -5.45 1.05
C ALA A 75 -17.40 -5.77 0.69
N LYS A 76 -16.53 -4.79 0.84
CA LYS A 76 -15.08 -4.96 0.67
C LYS A 76 -14.36 -4.44 1.89
N ALA A 77 -13.25 -5.07 2.24
CA ALA A 77 -12.35 -4.58 3.26
C ALA A 77 -10.91 -4.86 2.87
N ARG A 78 -10.02 -3.94 3.22
CA ARG A 78 -8.58 -4.05 3.00
C ARG A 78 -7.85 -3.55 4.22
N TYR A 79 -6.86 -4.28 4.63
CA TYR A 79 -5.88 -3.80 5.57
C TYR A 79 -4.50 -3.90 4.96
N GLN A 80 -3.73 -2.82 5.04
CA GLN A 80 -2.38 -2.78 4.55
C GLN A 80 -1.45 -2.11 5.55
N THR A 81 -0.21 -2.53 5.53
CA THR A 81 0.86 -1.91 6.29
C THR A 81 2.14 -1.86 5.50
N TYR A 82 2.89 -0.80 5.68
CA TYR A 82 4.19 -0.59 5.10
C TYR A 82 5.15 -0.08 6.16
N ARG A 83 6.37 -0.60 6.14
CA ARG A 83 7.44 -0.21 7.07
C ARG A 83 8.72 -0.04 6.29
N ASN A 84 9.42 1.04 6.51
CA ASN A 84 10.55 1.44 5.67
C ASN A 84 11.85 1.72 6.43
N ARG A 85 12.03 1.23 7.65
CA ARG A 85 13.29 1.36 8.39
C ARG A 85 13.58 0.13 9.24
N LYS A 86 14.87 -0.06 9.55
CA LYS A 86 15.36 -1.18 10.35
C LYS A 86 14.63 -1.33 11.70
N GLU A 87 14.26 -0.23 12.31
CA GLU A 87 13.66 -0.20 13.65
C GLU A 87 12.15 -0.29 13.65
N TRP A 88 11.51 -0.37 12.47
CA TRP A 88 10.05 -0.37 12.34
C TRP A 88 9.36 0.85 13.00
N ALA A 89 10.13 1.89 13.30
CA ALA A 89 9.65 3.11 13.92
C ALA A 89 8.72 3.90 12.99
N THR A 90 8.92 3.72 11.70
CA THR A 90 8.13 4.37 10.66
C THR A 90 7.26 3.34 9.97
N SER A 91 5.97 3.42 10.21
CA SER A 91 4.98 2.56 9.56
C SER A 91 3.78 3.36 9.10
N VAL A 92 3.23 2.96 7.97
CA VAL A 92 1.93 3.40 7.48
C VAL A 92 0.99 2.22 7.60
N ASN A 93 -0.11 2.40 8.31
CA ASN A 93 -1.16 1.41 8.40
C ASN A 93 -2.44 2.03 7.84
N GLN A 94 -3.15 1.29 7.01
CA GLN A 94 -4.39 1.74 6.40
C GLN A 94 -5.44 0.64 6.51
N LEU A 95 -6.59 1.02 7.00
CA LEU A 95 -7.80 0.20 7.00
C LEU A 95 -8.80 0.84 6.04
N GLU A 96 -9.25 0.09 5.07
CA GLU A 96 -10.28 0.47 4.11
C GLU A 96 -11.49 -0.45 4.29
N CYS A 97 -12.67 0.13 4.28
CA CYS A 97 -13.93 -0.59 4.26
C CYS A 97 -14.85 0.06 3.24
N GLY A 98 -15.54 -0.71 2.45
CA GLY A 98 -16.38 -0.17 1.40
C GLY A 98 -17.56 -1.05 1.03
N LEU A 99 -18.46 -0.47 0.26
CA LEU A 99 -19.62 -1.11 -0.32
C LEU A 99 -19.65 -0.81 -1.82
N ASN A 100 -19.96 -1.83 -2.60
CA ASN A 100 -20.23 -1.72 -4.02
C ASN A 100 -21.69 -2.09 -4.26
N TYR A 101 -22.46 -1.17 -4.81
CA TYR A 101 -23.87 -1.38 -5.14
C TYR A 101 -24.09 -1.31 -6.63
N PHE A 102 -24.59 -2.41 -7.20
CA PHE A 102 -24.93 -2.54 -8.62
C PHE A 102 -26.39 -2.18 -8.83
N PHE A 103 -26.65 -1.00 -9.38
CA PHE A 103 -27.99 -0.59 -9.80
C PHE A 103 -28.47 -1.38 -11.02
N THR A 104 -27.55 -1.52 -11.98
CA THR A 104 -27.71 -2.29 -13.21
C THR A 104 -26.36 -2.93 -13.57
N LYS A 105 -26.31 -3.69 -14.66
CA LYS A 105 -25.04 -4.24 -15.19
C LYS A 105 -24.04 -3.16 -15.60
N ASN A 106 -24.55 -1.95 -15.84
CA ASN A 106 -23.79 -0.83 -16.39
C ASN A 106 -23.62 0.33 -15.41
N LEU A 107 -24.23 0.28 -14.23
CA LEU A 107 -24.20 1.36 -13.27
C LEU A 107 -23.89 0.80 -11.87
N GLU A 108 -22.78 1.24 -11.30
CA GLU A 108 -22.26 0.80 -10.01
C GLU A 108 -21.91 2.01 -9.16
N LEU A 109 -22.22 1.95 -7.88
CA LEU A 109 -21.83 2.91 -6.86
C LEU A 109 -20.80 2.27 -5.93
N HIS A 110 -19.67 2.91 -5.79
CA HIS A 110 -18.64 2.58 -4.80
C HIS A 110 -18.68 3.59 -3.67
N LEU A 111 -18.75 3.12 -2.47
CA LEU A 111 -18.57 3.90 -1.24
C LEU A 111 -17.39 3.31 -0.48
N GLU A 112 -16.44 4.14 -0.10
CA GLU A 112 -15.27 3.69 0.62
C GLU A 112 -14.91 4.64 1.76
N TYR A 113 -14.56 4.07 2.87
CA TYR A 113 -13.99 4.74 4.02
C TYR A 113 -12.62 4.18 4.30
N SER A 114 -11.64 5.05 4.42
CA SER A 114 -10.26 4.73 4.73
C SER A 114 -9.81 5.44 6.00
N ARG A 115 -9.15 4.72 6.87
CA ARG A 115 -8.41 5.28 8.00
C ARG A 115 -6.93 5.02 7.84
N VAL A 116 -6.16 6.10 7.74
CA VAL A 116 -4.71 6.04 7.61
C VAL A 116 -4.06 6.47 8.92
N ASN A 117 -3.11 5.67 9.36
CA ASN A 117 -2.24 5.96 10.49
C ASN A 117 -0.79 5.99 9.96
N ASP A 118 -0.28 7.20 9.74
CA ASP A 118 1.04 7.42 9.17
C ASP A 118 2.01 7.86 10.24
N ARG A 119 3.02 7.02 10.48
CA ARG A 119 4.16 7.29 11.35
C ARG A 119 5.46 7.49 10.57
N SER A 120 5.39 7.47 9.24
CA SER A 120 6.57 7.60 8.38
C SER A 120 7.11 9.02 8.32
N ILE A 121 6.29 10.00 8.63
CA ILE A 121 6.65 11.40 8.63
C ILE A 121 7.13 11.79 10.03
N GLU A 122 8.43 11.72 10.24
CA GLU A 122 9.08 12.40 11.36
C GLU A 122 9.09 13.91 11.06
N ILE A 123 7.99 14.58 11.33
CA ILE A 123 8.04 16.03 11.46
C ILE A 123 8.67 16.33 12.82
N ALA A 124 9.54 17.32 12.86
CA ALA A 124 10.32 17.73 14.02
C ALA A 124 9.52 18.03 15.32
N ASN A 125 8.23 17.80 15.33
CA ASN A 125 7.30 18.04 16.43
C ASN A 125 6.40 16.84 16.78
N ASP A 126 6.81 15.62 16.51
CA ASP A 126 6.20 14.39 17.06
C ASP A 126 4.68 14.23 16.78
N LYS A 127 4.19 14.71 15.65
CA LYS A 127 2.77 14.58 15.32
C LYS A 127 2.54 13.38 14.39
N LYS A 128 1.92 12.36 14.95
CA LYS A 128 1.33 11.27 14.18
C LYS A 128 0.28 11.83 13.22
N HIS A 129 0.44 11.56 11.95
CA HIS A 129 -0.56 11.95 10.96
C HIS A 129 -1.60 10.82 10.80
N ASN A 130 -2.69 10.96 11.54
CA ASN A 130 -3.85 10.10 11.39
C ASN A 130 -4.93 10.90 10.66
N TYR A 131 -5.44 10.36 9.58
CA TYR A 131 -6.53 10.97 8.85
C TYR A 131 -7.52 9.93 8.34
N ASN A 132 -8.72 10.42 8.06
CA ASN A 132 -9.79 9.63 7.49
C ASN A 132 -10.09 10.16 6.10
N LEU A 133 -10.39 9.25 5.19
CA LEU A 133 -10.83 9.54 3.83
C LEU A 133 -12.20 8.89 3.62
N VAL A 134 -13.07 9.60 2.93
CA VAL A 134 -14.32 9.06 2.41
C VAL A 134 -14.31 9.31 0.92
N ASP A 135 -14.51 8.26 0.17
CA ASP A 135 -14.57 8.31 -1.29
C ASP A 135 -15.90 7.75 -1.78
N MET A 136 -16.43 8.38 -2.81
CA MET A 136 -17.65 7.97 -3.47
C MET A 136 -17.45 8.08 -4.98
N GLU A 137 -17.58 6.96 -5.66
CA GLU A 137 -17.43 6.86 -7.11
C GLU A 137 -18.70 6.26 -7.72
N LEU A 138 -19.14 6.86 -8.81
CA LEU A 138 -20.21 6.32 -9.64
C LEU A 138 -19.62 5.89 -10.99
N ASP A 139 -19.57 4.59 -11.21
CA ASP A 139 -19.04 4.00 -12.44
C ASP A 139 -20.19 3.69 -13.39
N PHE A 140 -20.05 4.19 -14.61
CA PHE A 140 -21.01 3.97 -15.68
C PHE A 140 -20.32 3.39 -16.90
N ARG A 141 -20.77 2.19 -17.34
CA ARG A 141 -20.20 1.46 -18.49
C ARG A 141 -21.18 1.46 -19.65
N PHE A 142 -20.72 1.86 -20.82
CA PHE A 142 -21.48 1.88 -22.08
C PHE A 142 -21.31 0.59 -22.86
#